data_348512be8009cdb35c34084aef7b6dbe
#
_entry.id   348512be8009cdb35c34084aef7b6dbe
#
_cell.length_a   1.000
_cell.length_b   1.000
_cell.length_c   1.000
_cell.angle_alpha   90.00
_cell.angle_beta   90.00
_cell.angle_gamma   90.00
#
_symmetry.space_group_name_H-M   'P 1'
#
loop_
_entity.id
_entity.type
_entity.pdbx_description
1 polymer ?
#
loop_
_entity_poly.entity_id
_entity_poly.type
_entity_poly.pdbx_seq_one_letter_code
_entity_poly.pdbx_strand_id
1 'polypeptide(L)'
;MKKLKVNILRGKNNIGENLIEVTDEKTKILLECGVALEPTEKSKRIETQVLNTEYDAIIITHYHADHSALLKNSLKAKKIFISKGTFNVLEYCNAISKENMERIEFLQNQKTFSVGEMVCMPYLCDHSAYDSYMIEISKGEENLLYTGDFRSNGRKNFDFLLKKLPKKVDLLITEATTLTLKNQTEKALEEKAVEIFSKHDKVFILQSTLNIDRTVSFYRASKRTDRPFIMGLSSADICSNIKNIPNPISFDDCFTYLNRSVTADLYAKAKGTYQIKLLGRSQIAMIDKFTMQINASMLDYIRELNKSVRLKNSVLVYSMWQGYKAEMQEFLEGVKEMGVNIIDLHVSGHADLQAIEQIIKKTNPKKIELVHTKEEDSFLWEALLLCIKARRVNDSYVESNTGEGYTKVKKHLTTLKN
;
A
#
# COMPACT_ATOMS: atom_id res chain seq x y z
N MET A 1 -27.91 9.90 24.54
CA MET A 1 -26.50 9.52 24.24
C MET A 1 -26.01 10.43 23.13
N LYS A 2 -24.87 11.12 23.32
CA LYS A 2 -24.36 12.03 22.31
C LYS A 2 -23.57 11.25 21.24
N LYS A 3 -23.67 11.74 20.02
CA LYS A 3 -23.26 11.07 18.77
C LYS A 3 -21.76 11.12 18.52
N LEU A 4 -21.25 10.11 17.79
CA LEU A 4 -19.93 10.19 17.19
C LEU A 4 -19.88 11.37 16.20
N LYS A 5 -18.84 12.20 16.30
CA LYS A 5 -18.56 13.27 15.34
C LYS A 5 -17.30 12.95 14.58
N VAL A 6 -17.35 13.09 13.28
CA VAL A 6 -16.22 12.89 12.38
C VAL A 6 -15.89 14.20 11.69
N ASN A 7 -14.62 14.57 11.73
CA ASN A 7 -14.07 15.72 11.06
C ASN A 7 -12.89 15.31 10.18
N ILE A 8 -13.06 15.33 8.86
CA ILE A 8 -11.99 15.05 7.91
C ILE A 8 -11.17 16.32 7.75
N LEU A 9 -10.04 16.40 8.43
CA LEU A 9 -9.14 17.54 8.40
C LEU A 9 -8.42 17.66 7.05
N ARG A 10 -7.98 16.49 6.52
CA ARG A 10 -7.32 16.33 5.21
C ARG A 10 -7.59 14.95 4.62
N GLY A 11 -7.25 14.77 3.35
CA GLY A 11 -7.48 13.52 2.60
C GLY A 11 -8.74 13.56 1.75
N LYS A 12 -9.57 14.61 1.86
CA LYS A 12 -10.72 14.82 0.97
C LYS A 12 -10.28 15.67 -0.23
N ASN A 13 -10.54 15.18 -1.44
CA ASN A 13 -10.15 15.79 -2.71
C ASN A 13 -8.63 15.84 -2.99
N ASN A 14 -7.82 15.10 -2.21
CA ASN A 14 -6.39 14.91 -2.45
C ASN A 14 -6.04 13.44 -2.24
N ILE A 15 -5.11 12.93 -3.05
CA ILE A 15 -4.52 11.62 -2.80
C ILE A 15 -3.54 11.77 -1.63
N GLY A 16 -3.73 10.93 -0.59
CA GLY A 16 -2.89 10.93 0.61
C GLY A 16 -3.27 12.00 1.62
N GLU A 17 -2.32 12.40 2.44
CA GLU A 17 -2.42 13.38 3.55
C GLU A 17 -3.59 13.10 4.54
N ASN A 18 -3.89 11.83 4.79
CA ASN A 18 -5.07 11.47 5.58
C ASN A 18 -4.94 11.89 7.04
N LEU A 19 -5.90 12.68 7.50
CA LEU A 19 -6.07 13.14 8.87
C LEU A 19 -7.56 13.24 9.19
N ILE A 20 -8.07 12.33 10.02
CA ILE A 20 -9.50 12.22 10.32
C ILE A 20 -9.70 12.17 11.84
N GLU A 21 -10.36 13.15 12.41
CA GLU A 21 -10.73 13.14 13.82
C GLU A 21 -12.08 12.45 14.03
N VAL A 22 -12.11 11.52 14.99
CA VAL A 22 -13.33 10.91 15.52
C VAL A 22 -13.45 11.30 16.98
N THR A 23 -14.52 11.98 17.34
CA THR A 23 -14.71 12.52 18.69
C THR A 23 -16.07 12.18 19.26
N ASP A 24 -16.11 12.06 20.56
CA ASP A 24 -17.32 12.21 21.35
C ASP A 24 -17.12 13.38 22.35
N GLU A 25 -17.89 13.44 23.44
CA GLU A 25 -17.79 14.52 24.41
C GLU A 25 -16.48 14.54 25.21
N LYS A 26 -15.83 13.39 25.37
CA LYS A 26 -14.71 13.18 26.29
C LYS A 26 -13.47 12.62 25.63
N THR A 27 -13.63 12.01 24.46
CA THR A 27 -12.60 11.22 23.80
C THR A 27 -12.35 11.76 22.40
N LYS A 28 -11.07 11.88 22.05
CA LYS A 28 -10.63 12.30 20.72
C LYS A 28 -9.64 11.28 20.14
N ILE A 29 -10.03 10.67 19.03
CA ILE A 29 -9.20 9.76 18.25
C ILE A 29 -8.78 10.45 16.95
N LEU A 30 -7.52 10.32 16.56
CA LEU A 30 -7.05 10.65 15.22
C LEU A 30 -6.85 9.35 14.44
N LEU A 31 -7.54 9.22 13.32
CA LEU A 31 -7.25 8.22 12.29
C LEU A 31 -6.27 8.81 11.32
N GLU A 32 -5.15 8.15 11.15
CA GLU A 32 -3.97 8.52 10.37
C GLU A 32 -3.26 9.80 10.84
N CYS A 33 -2.00 9.90 10.47
CA CYS A 33 -1.18 11.08 10.67
C CYS A 33 -0.24 11.28 9.47
N GLY A 34 -0.82 11.33 8.28
CA GLY A 34 -0.12 11.48 7.01
C GLY A 34 0.37 12.91 6.75
N VAL A 35 1.32 13.04 5.82
CA VAL A 35 1.76 14.31 5.26
C VAL A 35 1.25 14.47 3.84
N ALA A 36 1.14 15.72 3.39
CA ALA A 36 0.82 16.03 2.00
C ALA A 36 1.97 15.63 1.07
N LEU A 37 1.65 15.01 -0.07
CA LEU A 37 2.63 14.71 -1.12
C LEU A 37 3.14 16.02 -1.74
N GLU A 38 2.25 17.01 -1.92
CA GLU A 38 2.56 18.35 -2.37
C GLU A 38 2.16 19.37 -1.28
N PRO A 39 3.09 19.77 -0.39
CA PRO A 39 2.77 20.61 0.75
C PRO A 39 2.29 22.01 0.33
N THR A 40 1.14 22.44 0.85
CA THR A 40 0.61 23.79 0.75
C THR A 40 0.68 24.50 2.12
N GLU A 41 0.53 25.82 2.15
CA GLU A 41 0.47 26.55 3.43
C GLU A 41 -0.73 26.11 4.29
N LYS A 42 -1.83 25.71 3.67
CA LYS A 42 -2.99 25.14 4.35
C LYS A 42 -2.64 23.78 4.97
N SER A 43 -1.97 22.89 4.22
CA SER A 43 -1.58 21.57 4.73
C SER A 43 -0.59 21.68 5.90
N LYS A 44 0.41 22.56 5.83
CA LYS A 44 1.36 22.84 6.93
C LYS A 44 0.66 23.37 8.19
N ARG A 45 -0.33 24.24 8.03
CA ARG A 45 -1.11 24.77 9.18
C ARG A 45 -1.88 23.65 9.87
N ILE A 46 -2.51 22.75 9.12
CA ILE A 46 -3.25 21.60 9.68
C ILE A 46 -2.27 20.65 10.37
N GLU A 47 -1.10 20.37 9.78
CA GLU A 47 -0.05 19.56 10.44
C GLU A 47 0.38 20.18 11.78
N THR A 48 0.64 21.48 11.82
CA THR A 48 0.98 22.20 13.05
C THR A 48 -0.14 22.09 14.09
N GLN A 49 -1.40 22.18 13.66
CA GLN A 49 -2.56 21.99 14.54
C GLN A 49 -2.58 20.57 15.12
N VAL A 50 -2.39 19.53 14.29
CA VAL A 50 -2.38 18.12 14.73
C VAL A 50 -1.24 17.86 15.70
N LEU A 51 -0.03 18.35 15.44
CA LEU A 51 1.13 18.21 16.32
C LEU A 51 0.92 18.85 17.71
N ASN A 52 0.06 19.89 17.79
CA ASN A 52 -0.23 20.60 19.03
C ASN A 52 -1.52 20.15 19.73
N THR A 53 -2.31 19.28 19.10
CA THR A 53 -3.57 18.76 19.66
C THR A 53 -3.31 17.52 20.51
N GLU A 54 -3.97 17.45 21.66
CA GLU A 54 -3.96 16.24 22.50
C GLU A 54 -4.99 15.24 22.00
N TYR A 55 -4.56 13.98 21.84
CA TYR A 55 -5.39 12.85 21.43
C TYR A 55 -5.39 11.75 22.52
N ASP A 56 -6.54 11.13 22.74
CA ASP A 56 -6.60 9.93 23.56
C ASP A 56 -5.99 8.74 22.85
N ALA A 57 -6.14 8.67 21.53
CA ALA A 57 -5.45 7.70 20.70
C ALA A 57 -5.19 8.23 19.28
N ILE A 58 -4.13 7.71 18.65
CA ILE A 58 -3.91 7.78 17.21
C ILE A 58 -3.97 6.35 16.70
N ILE A 59 -4.65 6.12 15.58
CA ILE A 59 -4.78 4.80 14.96
C ILE A 59 -4.27 4.89 13.52
N ILE A 60 -3.26 4.11 13.17
CA ILE A 60 -2.63 4.08 11.86
C ILE A 60 -2.96 2.77 11.17
N THR A 61 -3.51 2.83 9.98
CA THR A 61 -3.89 1.64 9.21
C THR A 61 -2.69 0.95 8.59
N HIS A 62 -1.69 1.70 8.12
CA HIS A 62 -0.49 1.18 7.47
C HIS A 62 0.66 2.21 7.41
N TYR A 63 1.83 1.79 6.93
CA TYR A 63 3.09 2.55 7.02
C TYR A 63 3.38 3.54 5.89
N HIS A 64 2.53 3.73 4.89
CA HIS A 64 2.80 4.73 3.85
C HIS A 64 2.87 6.15 4.44
N ALA A 65 3.72 7.00 3.88
CA ALA A 65 4.04 8.31 4.44
C ALA A 65 2.81 9.25 4.53
N ASP A 66 1.93 9.17 3.57
CA ASP A 66 0.67 9.91 3.49
C ASP A 66 -0.39 9.44 4.50
N HIS A 67 -0.08 8.41 5.30
CA HIS A 67 -0.85 7.89 6.44
C HIS A 67 -0.11 7.97 7.77
N SER A 68 1.23 7.98 7.78
CA SER A 68 2.00 7.77 9.01
C SER A 68 3.16 8.73 9.25
N ALA A 69 3.53 9.60 8.28
CA ALA A 69 4.81 10.31 8.35
C ALA A 69 4.95 11.29 9.52
N LEU A 70 3.84 11.81 10.07
CA LEU A 70 3.92 12.67 11.27
C LEU A 70 4.34 11.89 12.53
N LEU A 71 4.37 10.54 12.52
CA LEU A 71 4.91 9.74 13.62
C LEU A 71 6.40 10.00 13.86
N LYS A 72 7.10 10.58 12.90
CA LYS A 72 8.49 11.02 13.09
C LYS A 72 8.61 12.17 14.09
N ASN A 73 7.55 12.96 14.27
CA ASN A 73 7.48 14.03 15.25
C ASN A 73 6.86 13.50 16.55
N SER A 74 7.23 14.09 17.69
CA SER A 74 6.59 13.76 18.96
C SER A 74 5.13 14.25 18.95
N LEU A 75 4.17 13.32 18.92
CA LEU A 75 2.74 13.59 18.91
C LEU A 75 2.19 13.60 20.36
N LYS A 76 1.19 14.44 20.63
CA LYS A 76 0.54 14.52 21.94
C LYS A 76 -0.60 13.50 22.02
N ALA A 77 -0.27 12.21 22.01
CA ALA A 77 -1.23 11.11 22.13
C ALA A 77 -0.96 10.27 23.37
N LYS A 78 -2.02 9.78 24.03
CA LYS A 78 -1.87 8.85 25.16
C LYS A 78 -1.46 7.46 24.68
N LYS A 79 -2.01 7.01 23.54
CA LYS A 79 -1.71 5.72 22.91
C LYS A 79 -1.65 5.86 21.39
N ILE A 80 -0.85 5.01 20.75
CA ILE A 80 -0.75 4.93 19.30
C ILE A 80 -0.97 3.48 18.89
N PHE A 81 -2.04 3.20 18.16
CA PHE A 81 -2.39 1.88 17.70
C PHE A 81 -1.92 1.69 16.26
N ILE A 82 -1.04 0.73 16.04
CA ILE A 82 -0.52 0.36 14.73
C ILE A 82 -0.36 -1.16 14.64
N SER A 83 -0.26 -1.72 13.43
CA SER A 83 0.09 -3.14 13.30
C SER A 83 1.57 -3.39 13.60
N LYS A 84 1.91 -4.64 13.96
CA LYS A 84 3.33 -5.01 14.18
C LYS A 84 4.14 -4.88 12.90
N GLY A 85 3.55 -5.20 11.75
CA GLY A 85 4.18 -5.01 10.44
C GLY A 85 4.46 -3.53 10.14
N THR A 86 3.47 -2.66 10.37
CA THR A 86 3.64 -1.22 10.24
C THR A 86 4.74 -0.69 11.16
N PHE A 87 4.74 -1.09 12.43
CA PHE A 87 5.79 -0.70 13.38
C PHE A 87 7.19 -1.10 12.88
N ASN A 88 7.37 -2.35 12.50
CA ASN A 88 8.68 -2.87 12.06
C ASN A 88 9.22 -2.08 10.84
N VAL A 89 8.36 -1.71 9.90
CA VAL A 89 8.76 -0.91 8.73
C VAL A 89 9.11 0.52 9.15
N LEU A 90 8.30 1.18 9.97
CA LEU A 90 8.54 2.55 10.42
C LEU A 90 9.80 2.66 11.28
N GLU A 91 10.04 1.69 12.17
CA GLU A 91 11.26 1.59 12.97
C GLU A 91 12.49 1.40 12.08
N TYR A 92 12.43 0.48 11.12
CA TYR A 92 13.49 0.27 10.13
C TYR A 92 13.84 1.53 9.33
N CYS A 93 12.81 2.28 8.92
CA CYS A 93 12.98 3.52 8.15
C CYS A 93 13.33 4.74 9.02
N ASN A 94 13.47 4.60 10.34
CA ASN A 94 13.59 5.73 11.28
C ASN A 94 12.45 6.76 11.10
N ALA A 95 11.24 6.28 10.82
CA ALA A 95 10.05 7.09 10.53
C ALA A 95 9.11 7.25 11.74
N ILE A 96 9.54 6.83 12.92
CA ILE A 96 8.81 6.99 14.19
C ILE A 96 9.74 7.53 15.27
N SER A 97 9.28 8.53 16.05
CA SER A 97 10.06 9.09 17.15
C SER A 97 10.14 8.15 18.35
N LYS A 98 11.19 8.28 19.19
CA LYS A 98 11.35 7.46 20.39
C LYS A 98 10.18 7.64 21.35
N GLU A 99 9.70 8.87 21.53
CA GLU A 99 8.58 9.19 22.42
C GLU A 99 7.28 8.51 21.94
N ASN A 100 7.07 8.42 20.62
CA ASN A 100 5.91 7.73 20.07
C ASN A 100 6.05 6.22 20.24
N MET A 101 7.25 5.64 20.12
CA MET A 101 7.49 4.20 20.30
C MET A 101 7.05 3.70 21.68
N GLU A 102 7.21 4.52 22.73
CA GLU A 102 6.83 4.17 24.11
C GLU A 102 5.31 4.07 24.32
N ARG A 103 4.50 4.62 23.39
CA ARG A 103 3.04 4.66 23.44
C ARG A 103 2.36 3.69 22.51
N ILE A 104 3.15 2.83 21.82
CA ILE A 104 2.64 1.89 20.83
C ILE A 104 1.86 0.75 21.47
N GLU A 105 0.68 0.52 20.94
CA GLU A 105 -0.15 -0.66 21.16
C GLU A 105 -0.39 -1.36 19.80
N PHE A 106 -0.33 -2.70 19.79
CA PHE A 106 -0.43 -3.43 18.52
C PHE A 106 -1.85 -3.82 18.18
N LEU A 107 -2.30 -3.41 16.99
CA LEU A 107 -3.53 -3.90 16.37
C LEU A 107 -3.44 -5.41 16.14
N GLN A 108 -4.53 -6.11 16.45
CA GLN A 108 -4.69 -7.54 16.19
C GLN A 108 -5.99 -7.77 15.45
N ASN A 109 -5.93 -8.54 14.34
CA ASN A 109 -7.09 -8.79 13.49
C ASN A 109 -8.28 -9.32 14.29
N GLN A 110 -9.42 -8.64 14.19
CA GLN A 110 -10.68 -8.98 14.86
C GLN A 110 -10.60 -9.03 16.40
N LYS A 111 -9.67 -8.29 17.00
CA LYS A 111 -9.59 -8.13 18.45
C LYS A 111 -9.89 -6.69 18.80
N THR A 112 -10.99 -6.47 19.51
CA THR A 112 -11.41 -5.14 19.96
C THR A 112 -10.45 -4.54 20.97
N PHE A 113 -10.38 -3.22 20.96
CA PHE A 113 -9.80 -2.39 22.01
C PHE A 113 -10.68 -1.17 22.24
N SER A 114 -10.52 -0.50 23.37
CA SER A 114 -11.32 0.67 23.73
C SER A 114 -10.47 1.92 23.90
N VAL A 115 -11.02 3.06 23.46
CA VAL A 115 -10.50 4.39 23.74
C VAL A 115 -11.66 5.20 24.32
N GLY A 116 -11.60 5.44 25.63
CA GLY A 116 -12.75 5.96 26.37
C GLY A 116 -13.95 5.02 26.24
N GLU A 117 -15.09 5.56 25.82
CA GLU A 117 -16.33 4.78 25.57
C GLU A 117 -16.44 4.25 24.12
N MET A 118 -15.49 4.59 23.25
CA MET A 118 -15.45 4.09 21.89
C MET A 118 -14.78 2.71 21.83
N VAL A 119 -15.42 1.77 21.14
CA VAL A 119 -14.88 0.43 20.86
C VAL A 119 -14.39 0.38 19.44
N CYS A 120 -13.13 -0.01 19.26
CA CYS A 120 -12.47 -0.11 17.97
C CYS A 120 -12.24 -1.57 17.59
N MET A 121 -12.53 -1.94 16.34
CA MET A 121 -12.32 -3.28 15.77
C MET A 121 -11.46 -3.17 14.51
N PRO A 122 -10.24 -3.71 14.51
CA PRO A 122 -9.41 -3.76 13.31
C PRO A 122 -9.70 -5.00 12.47
N TYR A 123 -9.76 -4.82 11.14
CA TYR A 123 -9.91 -5.89 10.16
C TYR A 123 -8.72 -5.91 9.22
N LEU A 124 -7.93 -6.98 9.21
CA LEU A 124 -6.81 -7.15 8.28
C LEU A 124 -7.32 -7.12 6.84
N CYS A 125 -6.77 -6.21 6.04
CA CYS A 125 -7.09 -6.07 4.63
C CYS A 125 -5.85 -6.24 3.74
N ASP A 126 -6.05 -6.33 2.43
CA ASP A 126 -4.98 -6.32 1.45
C ASP A 126 -4.72 -4.89 0.96
N HIS A 127 -3.46 -4.54 0.82
CA HIS A 127 -2.96 -3.30 0.23
C HIS A 127 -1.52 -3.54 -0.26
N SER A 128 -0.91 -2.59 -0.98
CA SER A 128 0.52 -2.64 -1.32
C SER A 128 1.43 -2.57 -0.09
N ALA A 129 0.96 -1.94 0.99
CA ALA A 129 1.57 -2.02 2.31
C ALA A 129 1.19 -3.34 3.00
N TYR A 130 2.19 -3.99 3.56
CA TYR A 130 2.00 -5.20 4.35
C TYR A 130 1.32 -4.90 5.70
N ASP A 131 0.46 -5.81 6.17
CA ASP A 131 -0.20 -5.74 7.49
C ASP A 131 -1.09 -4.49 7.66
N SER A 132 -1.89 -4.15 6.62
CA SER A 132 -2.83 -3.03 6.60
C SER A 132 -4.17 -3.41 7.19
N TYR A 133 -4.86 -2.43 7.80
CA TYR A 133 -6.13 -2.65 8.49
C TYR A 133 -7.21 -1.64 8.11
N MET A 134 -8.46 -2.11 8.03
CA MET A 134 -9.65 -1.28 8.16
C MET A 134 -9.99 -1.15 9.64
N ILE A 135 -10.61 -0.03 10.05
CA ILE A 135 -10.97 0.23 11.45
C ILE A 135 -12.44 0.54 11.57
N GLU A 136 -13.18 -0.30 12.30
CA GLU A 136 -14.53 0.06 12.76
C GLU A 136 -14.43 0.74 14.13
N ILE A 137 -15.17 1.85 14.32
CA ILE A 137 -15.30 2.53 15.61
C ILE A 137 -16.78 2.60 15.94
N SER A 138 -17.16 2.13 17.12
CA SER A 138 -18.54 2.13 17.59
C SER A 138 -18.68 2.75 18.98
N LYS A 139 -19.84 3.39 19.21
CA LYS A 139 -20.27 3.90 20.52
C LYS A 139 -21.77 3.74 20.65
N GLY A 140 -22.21 2.86 21.56
CA GLY A 140 -23.61 2.48 21.68
C GLY A 140 -24.10 1.82 20.39
N GLU A 141 -25.13 2.42 19.78
CA GLU A 141 -25.70 1.92 18.52
C GLU A 141 -25.08 2.57 17.27
N GLU A 142 -24.25 3.61 17.45
CA GLU A 142 -23.60 4.29 16.34
C GLU A 142 -22.27 3.63 15.98
N ASN A 143 -22.01 3.48 14.69
CA ASN A 143 -20.73 2.97 14.20
C ASN A 143 -20.30 3.61 12.89
N LEU A 144 -18.99 3.63 12.70
CA LEU A 144 -18.35 3.99 11.43
C LEU A 144 -17.36 2.91 11.03
N LEU A 145 -17.12 2.76 9.73
CA LEU A 145 -16.02 1.98 9.18
C LEU A 145 -15.11 2.90 8.35
N TYR A 146 -13.83 2.95 8.72
CA TYR A 146 -12.78 3.56 7.92
C TYR A 146 -11.97 2.46 7.24
N THR A 147 -11.90 2.50 5.90
CA THR A 147 -11.22 1.45 5.15
C THR A 147 -9.70 1.58 5.19
N GLY A 148 -9.14 2.79 5.48
CA GLY A 148 -7.79 3.06 5.06
C GLY A 148 -7.65 2.78 3.57
N ASP A 149 -6.45 2.51 3.12
CA ASP A 149 -6.20 2.02 1.77
C ASP A 149 -6.34 0.50 1.71
N PHE A 150 -6.99 0.01 0.66
CA PHE A 150 -7.20 -1.42 0.48
C PHE A 150 -7.26 -1.82 -0.99
N ARG A 151 -7.20 -3.11 -1.25
CA ARG A 151 -7.42 -3.70 -2.57
C ARG A 151 -8.05 -5.08 -2.47
N SER A 152 -8.68 -5.55 -3.56
CA SER A 152 -9.23 -6.91 -3.68
C SER A 152 -8.36 -7.84 -4.53
N ASN A 153 -7.35 -7.29 -5.19
CA ASN A 153 -6.55 -7.94 -6.23
C ASN A 153 -5.18 -8.44 -5.76
N GLY A 154 -4.90 -8.37 -4.45
CA GLY A 154 -3.65 -8.83 -3.85
C GLY A 154 -3.66 -10.31 -3.50
N ARG A 155 -2.97 -10.68 -2.41
CA ARG A 155 -2.79 -12.06 -1.96
C ARG A 155 -3.67 -12.46 -0.79
N LYS A 156 -4.20 -11.49 -0.03
CA LYS A 156 -5.14 -11.75 1.06
C LYS A 156 -6.55 -11.96 0.49
N ASN A 157 -7.28 -12.89 1.07
CA ASN A 157 -8.63 -13.25 0.59
C ASN A 157 -9.65 -12.17 0.92
N PHE A 158 -10.07 -11.43 -0.09
CA PHE A 158 -11.03 -10.33 0.04
C PHE A 158 -12.44 -10.80 0.45
N ASP A 159 -12.89 -11.96 -0.05
CA ASP A 159 -14.20 -12.54 0.35
C ASP A 159 -14.23 -12.91 1.83
N PHE A 160 -13.08 -13.34 2.38
CA PHE A 160 -12.95 -13.61 3.81
C PHE A 160 -13.09 -12.33 4.62
N LEU A 161 -12.44 -11.24 4.19
CA LEU A 161 -12.59 -9.92 4.79
C LEU A 161 -14.05 -9.47 4.76
N LEU A 162 -14.71 -9.51 3.60
CA LEU A 162 -16.12 -9.13 3.43
C LEU A 162 -17.05 -9.88 4.41
N LYS A 163 -16.82 -11.18 4.63
CA LYS A 163 -17.62 -11.97 5.59
C LYS A 163 -17.52 -11.44 7.02
N LYS A 164 -16.40 -10.82 7.40
CA LYS A 164 -16.10 -10.34 8.75
C LYS A 164 -16.57 -8.91 9.01
N LEU A 165 -16.65 -8.08 7.95
CA LEU A 165 -17.11 -6.71 8.09
C LEU A 165 -18.55 -6.60 8.60
N PRO A 166 -18.90 -5.50 9.31
CA PRO A 166 -20.25 -5.26 9.80
C PRO A 166 -21.26 -5.22 8.65
N LYS A 167 -22.50 -5.64 8.92
CA LYS A 167 -23.59 -5.66 7.92
C LYS A 167 -24.26 -4.29 7.76
N LYS A 168 -24.11 -3.40 8.75
CA LYS A 168 -24.67 -2.04 8.75
C LYS A 168 -23.69 -1.11 9.41
N VAL A 169 -23.44 0.03 8.79
CA VAL A 169 -22.67 1.13 9.37
C VAL A 169 -23.41 2.45 9.17
N ASP A 170 -23.31 3.36 10.13
CA ASP A 170 -23.89 4.69 10.00
C ASP A 170 -23.07 5.53 9.01
N LEU A 171 -21.75 5.41 9.08
CA LEU A 171 -20.83 6.12 8.20
C LEU A 171 -19.75 5.16 7.66
N LEU A 172 -19.61 5.12 6.35
CA LEU A 172 -18.45 4.53 5.67
C LEU A 172 -17.53 5.65 5.21
N ILE A 173 -16.26 5.61 5.63
CA ILE A 173 -15.19 6.46 5.11
C ILE A 173 -14.28 5.55 4.31
N THR A 174 -14.20 5.77 3.01
CA THR A 174 -13.46 4.86 2.10
C THR A 174 -12.55 5.60 1.14
N GLU A 175 -11.42 4.99 0.81
CA GLU A 175 -10.58 5.46 -0.28
C GLU A 175 -11.33 5.45 -1.61
N ALA A 176 -10.90 6.31 -2.52
CA ALA A 176 -11.40 6.41 -3.88
C ALA A 176 -10.28 6.82 -4.85
N THR A 177 -9.11 6.18 -4.72
CA THR A 177 -7.87 6.55 -5.41
C THR A 177 -7.91 6.29 -6.90
N THR A 178 -8.56 5.20 -7.32
CA THR A 178 -8.60 4.80 -8.73
C THR A 178 -10.01 4.60 -9.26
N LEU A 179 -10.27 5.14 -10.46
CA LEU A 179 -11.50 4.91 -11.22
C LEU A 179 -11.45 3.65 -12.09
N THR A 180 -10.49 2.77 -11.86
CA THR A 180 -10.36 1.51 -12.60
C THR A 180 -11.51 0.57 -12.25
N LEU A 181 -12.20 0.06 -13.25
CA LEU A 181 -13.35 -0.81 -13.06
C LEU A 181 -12.97 -2.12 -12.36
N LYS A 182 -11.85 -2.73 -12.77
CA LYS A 182 -11.29 -3.94 -12.20
C LYS A 182 -9.79 -3.97 -12.40
N ASN A 183 -9.04 -4.13 -11.32
CA ASN A 183 -7.60 -4.27 -11.35
C ASN A 183 -7.16 -5.69 -11.78
N GLN A 184 -5.98 -5.77 -12.39
CA GLN A 184 -5.28 -7.06 -12.53
C GLN A 184 -4.83 -7.54 -11.15
N THR A 185 -4.73 -8.87 -10.98
CA THR A 185 -4.33 -9.47 -9.72
C THR A 185 -2.80 -9.61 -9.60
N GLU A 186 -2.28 -9.68 -8.36
CA GLU A 186 -0.87 -10.03 -8.11
C GLU A 186 -0.52 -11.42 -8.69
N LYS A 187 -1.48 -12.34 -8.77
CA LYS A 187 -1.30 -13.64 -9.42
C LYS A 187 -1.13 -13.48 -10.94
N ALA A 188 -1.94 -12.68 -11.59
CA ALA A 188 -1.81 -12.42 -13.03
C ALA A 188 -0.47 -11.72 -13.35
N LEU A 189 -0.03 -10.80 -12.47
CA LEU A 189 1.30 -10.18 -12.58
C LEU A 189 2.42 -11.23 -12.46
N GLU A 190 2.32 -12.16 -11.50
CA GLU A 190 3.29 -13.26 -11.34
C GLU A 190 3.38 -14.13 -12.61
N GLU A 191 2.24 -14.51 -13.21
CA GLU A 191 2.21 -15.27 -14.46
C GLU A 191 2.88 -14.49 -15.61
N LYS A 192 2.57 -13.20 -15.72
CA LYS A 192 3.20 -12.34 -16.72
C LYS A 192 4.71 -12.17 -16.51
N ALA A 193 5.13 -12.09 -15.23
CA ALA A 193 6.56 -12.06 -14.90
C ALA A 193 7.26 -13.35 -15.34
N VAL A 194 6.66 -14.52 -15.16
CA VAL A 194 7.21 -15.79 -15.65
C VAL A 194 7.40 -15.78 -17.17
N GLU A 195 6.41 -15.27 -17.94
CA GLU A 195 6.52 -15.14 -19.39
C GLU A 195 7.69 -14.22 -19.80
N ILE A 196 7.86 -13.07 -19.11
CA ILE A 196 8.95 -12.13 -19.37
C ILE A 196 10.30 -12.78 -19.01
N PHE A 197 10.41 -13.36 -17.83
CA PHE A 197 11.65 -13.95 -17.32
C PHE A 197 12.12 -15.10 -18.22
N SER A 198 11.20 -15.92 -18.75
CA SER A 198 11.54 -17.02 -19.65
C SER A 198 12.20 -16.57 -20.96
N LYS A 199 12.04 -15.30 -21.36
CA LYS A 199 12.56 -14.74 -22.62
C LYS A 199 13.89 -13.97 -22.44
N HIS A 200 14.30 -13.70 -21.20
CA HIS A 200 15.46 -12.88 -20.90
C HIS A 200 16.35 -13.57 -19.86
N ASP A 201 17.66 -13.57 -20.08
CA ASP A 201 18.58 -14.18 -19.14
C ASP A 201 18.80 -13.30 -17.90
N LYS A 202 18.96 -12.01 -18.08
CA LYS A 202 19.18 -11.04 -17.00
C LYS A 202 17.97 -10.14 -16.85
N VAL A 203 17.33 -10.23 -15.70
CA VAL A 203 16.12 -9.49 -15.35
C VAL A 203 16.42 -8.56 -14.19
N PHE A 204 16.25 -7.28 -14.41
CA PHE A 204 16.26 -6.28 -13.34
C PHE A 204 14.84 -5.92 -12.95
N ILE A 205 14.61 -5.68 -11.68
CA ILE A 205 13.29 -5.30 -11.15
C ILE A 205 13.42 -3.97 -10.43
N LEU A 206 12.73 -2.95 -10.89
CA LEU A 206 12.59 -1.67 -10.24
C LEU A 206 11.22 -1.58 -9.57
N GLN A 207 11.19 -1.70 -8.24
CA GLN A 207 9.99 -1.65 -7.41
C GLN A 207 10.28 -1.01 -6.06
N SER A 208 9.24 -0.61 -5.33
CA SER A 208 9.38 -0.23 -3.93
C SER A 208 9.81 -1.44 -3.09
N THR A 209 10.85 -1.27 -2.26
CA THR A 209 11.31 -2.29 -1.30
C THR A 209 10.26 -2.61 -0.24
N LEU A 210 9.32 -1.68 -0.01
CA LEU A 210 8.23 -1.81 0.95
C LEU A 210 7.05 -2.62 0.40
N ASN A 211 6.96 -2.84 -0.91
CA ASN A 211 5.90 -3.67 -1.50
C ASN A 211 6.27 -5.16 -1.43
N ILE A 212 5.98 -5.76 -0.28
CA ILE A 212 6.33 -7.14 0.04
C ILE A 212 5.63 -8.13 -0.87
N ASP A 213 4.34 -7.95 -1.14
CA ASP A 213 3.56 -8.82 -2.03
C ASP A 213 4.16 -8.87 -3.44
N ARG A 214 4.65 -7.74 -3.94
CA ARG A 214 5.32 -7.64 -5.23
C ARG A 214 6.67 -8.35 -5.22
N THR A 215 7.44 -8.22 -4.13
CA THR A 215 8.68 -8.98 -3.92
C THR A 215 8.41 -10.48 -3.98
N VAL A 216 7.34 -10.95 -3.31
CA VAL A 216 6.90 -12.35 -3.37
C VAL A 216 6.54 -12.79 -4.79
N SER A 217 5.83 -11.94 -5.56
CA SER A 217 5.46 -12.26 -6.95
C SER A 217 6.69 -12.50 -7.82
N PHE A 218 7.68 -11.62 -7.74
CA PHE A 218 8.92 -11.77 -8.52
C PHE A 218 9.84 -12.88 -8.00
N TYR A 219 9.91 -13.10 -6.70
CA TYR A 219 10.61 -14.24 -6.13
C TYR A 219 10.04 -15.57 -6.67
N ARG A 220 8.71 -15.74 -6.66
CA ARG A 220 8.05 -16.93 -7.20
C ARG A 220 8.27 -17.08 -8.69
N ALA A 221 8.19 -16.00 -9.48
CA ALA A 221 8.48 -16.01 -10.90
C ALA A 221 9.93 -16.43 -11.18
N SER A 222 10.90 -15.99 -10.37
CA SER A 222 12.30 -16.39 -10.45
C SER A 222 12.47 -17.88 -10.20
N LYS A 223 11.85 -18.42 -9.15
CA LYS A 223 11.87 -19.86 -8.84
C LYS A 223 11.29 -20.69 -9.98
N ARG A 224 10.15 -20.26 -10.56
CA ARG A 224 9.48 -20.97 -11.67
C ARG A 224 10.27 -20.93 -12.98
N THR A 225 11.23 -20.02 -13.12
CA THR A 225 12.09 -19.88 -14.30
C THR A 225 13.53 -20.31 -14.03
N ASP A 226 13.76 -21.04 -12.93
CA ASP A 226 15.03 -21.64 -12.52
C ASP A 226 16.20 -20.65 -12.55
N ARG A 227 16.05 -19.55 -11.79
CA ARG A 227 17.07 -18.49 -11.67
C ARG A 227 17.18 -17.97 -10.24
N PRO A 228 18.38 -17.61 -9.79
CA PRO A 228 18.56 -17.01 -8.48
C PRO A 228 17.84 -15.66 -8.40
N PHE A 229 17.24 -15.39 -7.24
CA PHE A 229 16.66 -14.10 -6.89
C PHE A 229 17.66 -13.31 -6.05
N ILE A 230 18.13 -12.21 -6.60
CA ILE A 230 19.10 -11.31 -5.96
C ILE A 230 18.35 -10.11 -5.45
N MET A 231 18.15 -10.02 -4.13
CA MET A 231 17.39 -8.94 -3.51
C MET A 231 18.32 -7.93 -2.82
N GLY A 232 17.84 -6.71 -2.61
CA GLY A 232 18.54 -5.72 -1.82
C GLY A 232 18.53 -6.10 -0.33
N LEU A 233 19.59 -5.74 0.42
CA LEU A 233 19.66 -5.99 1.86
C LEU A 233 18.48 -5.38 2.63
N SER A 234 18.03 -4.17 2.24
CA SER A 234 16.85 -3.55 2.83
C SER A 234 15.58 -4.38 2.61
N SER A 235 15.39 -4.94 1.41
CA SER A 235 14.27 -5.86 1.14
C SER A 235 14.39 -7.14 1.98
N ALA A 236 15.58 -7.68 2.15
CA ALA A 236 15.83 -8.85 2.98
C ALA A 236 15.49 -8.58 4.45
N ASP A 237 15.91 -7.43 4.98
CA ASP A 237 15.62 -7.05 6.37
C ASP A 237 14.11 -6.88 6.61
N ILE A 238 13.43 -6.17 5.72
CA ILE A 238 11.98 -5.98 5.80
C ILE A 238 11.25 -7.33 5.72
N CYS A 239 11.58 -8.16 4.73
CA CYS A 239 10.95 -9.48 4.55
C CYS A 239 11.21 -10.44 5.71
N SER A 240 12.39 -10.37 6.36
CA SER A 240 12.72 -11.23 7.52
C SER A 240 11.87 -10.92 8.76
N ASN A 241 11.34 -9.70 8.83
CA ASN A 241 10.50 -9.23 9.94
C ASN A 241 9.01 -9.53 9.76
N ILE A 242 8.61 -10.21 8.67
CA ILE A 242 7.23 -10.68 8.46
C ILE A 242 6.95 -11.85 9.41
N LYS A 243 6.16 -11.60 10.46
CA LYS A 243 5.85 -12.61 11.50
C LYS A 243 4.35 -12.88 11.64
N ASN A 244 3.49 -11.98 11.19
CA ASN A 244 2.04 -12.06 11.39
C ASN A 244 1.31 -12.90 10.34
N ILE A 245 1.96 -13.15 9.19
CA ILE A 245 1.47 -14.03 8.13
C ILE A 245 2.63 -14.90 7.63
N PRO A 246 2.35 -16.08 7.05
CA PRO A 246 3.40 -16.94 6.52
C PRO A 246 4.27 -16.21 5.51
N ASN A 247 5.58 -16.23 5.73
CA ASN A 247 6.55 -15.67 4.82
C ASN A 247 6.85 -16.66 3.70
N PRO A 248 6.48 -16.41 2.45
CA PRO A 248 6.71 -17.33 1.34
C PRO A 248 8.14 -17.27 0.78
N ILE A 249 8.98 -16.34 1.26
CA ILE A 249 10.36 -16.17 0.81
C ILE A 249 11.28 -17.04 1.67
N SER A 250 12.01 -17.97 1.04
CA SER A 250 13.13 -18.68 1.67
C SER A 250 14.42 -17.92 1.40
N PHE A 251 15.12 -17.50 2.45
CA PHE A 251 16.40 -16.81 2.31
C PHE A 251 17.53 -17.73 1.87
N ASP A 252 17.39 -19.04 2.06
CA ASP A 252 18.36 -20.05 1.56
C ASP A 252 18.44 -20.04 0.03
N ASP A 253 17.34 -19.66 -0.63
CA ASP A 253 17.22 -19.59 -2.09
C ASP A 253 17.47 -18.17 -2.64
N CYS A 254 17.78 -17.21 -1.78
CA CYS A 254 18.01 -15.82 -2.15
C CYS A 254 19.48 -15.45 -2.02
N PHE A 255 19.87 -14.49 -2.86
CA PHE A 255 21.16 -13.83 -2.75
C PHE A 255 20.94 -12.34 -2.51
N THR A 256 21.99 -11.66 -2.04
CA THR A 256 22.01 -10.21 -2.01
C THR A 256 23.32 -9.69 -2.57
N TYR A 257 23.31 -8.44 -2.98
CA TYR A 257 24.49 -7.78 -3.54
C TYR A 257 25.04 -6.72 -2.59
N LEU A 258 26.36 -6.50 -2.67
CA LEU A 258 27.04 -5.42 -1.99
C LEU A 258 26.99 -4.17 -2.85
N ASN A 259 26.46 -3.08 -2.31
CA ASN A 259 26.55 -1.74 -2.87
C ASN A 259 27.05 -0.75 -1.80
N ARG A 260 27.27 0.51 -2.20
CA ARG A 260 27.79 1.54 -1.28
C ARG A 260 26.82 1.91 -0.15
N SER A 261 25.55 1.57 -0.24
CA SER A 261 24.51 1.86 0.79
C SER A 261 24.43 0.79 1.88
N VAL A 262 25.21 -0.29 1.77
CA VAL A 262 25.22 -1.36 2.77
C VAL A 262 26.03 -0.91 3.99
N THR A 263 25.35 -0.73 5.12
CA THR A 263 25.98 -0.45 6.41
C THR A 263 26.63 -1.70 7.02
N ALA A 264 27.56 -1.52 7.95
CA ALA A 264 28.16 -2.63 8.69
C ALA A 264 27.12 -3.47 9.42
N ASP A 265 26.09 -2.84 9.99
CA ASP A 265 24.99 -3.52 10.69
C ASP A 265 24.15 -4.36 9.74
N LEU A 266 23.77 -3.84 8.56
CA LEU A 266 23.05 -4.61 7.55
C LEU A 266 23.87 -5.79 7.05
N TYR A 267 25.19 -5.61 6.90
CA TYR A 267 26.08 -6.70 6.52
C TYR A 267 26.15 -7.79 7.59
N ALA A 268 26.27 -7.40 8.86
CA ALA A 268 26.27 -8.35 9.98
C ALA A 268 24.94 -9.10 10.09
N LYS A 269 23.81 -8.41 9.95
CA LYS A 269 22.46 -9.03 9.90
C LYS A 269 22.33 -10.00 8.73
N ALA A 270 22.80 -9.65 7.54
CA ALA A 270 22.74 -10.52 6.37
C ALA A 270 23.45 -11.85 6.62
N LYS A 271 24.63 -11.82 7.21
CA LYS A 271 25.41 -13.03 7.54
C LYS A 271 24.87 -13.79 8.74
N GLY A 272 24.54 -13.09 9.83
CA GLY A 272 24.19 -13.70 11.10
C GLY A 272 22.69 -14.04 11.23
N THR A 273 21.82 -13.08 10.91
CA THR A 273 20.37 -13.21 11.16
C THR A 273 19.64 -13.86 10.01
N TYR A 274 19.94 -13.48 8.76
CA TYR A 274 19.18 -13.96 7.59
C TYR A 274 19.88 -15.12 6.88
N GLN A 275 21.17 -15.35 7.17
CA GLN A 275 22.00 -16.35 6.50
C GLN A 275 22.00 -16.23 4.97
N ILE A 276 21.71 -15.03 4.46
CA ILE A 276 21.63 -14.77 3.03
C ILE A 276 23.04 -14.66 2.42
N LYS A 277 23.22 -15.25 1.25
CA LYS A 277 24.50 -15.25 0.55
C LYS A 277 24.76 -13.91 -0.11
N LEU A 278 25.92 -13.30 0.22
CA LEU A 278 26.36 -12.03 -0.33
C LEU A 278 27.16 -12.25 -1.61
N LEU A 279 26.79 -11.56 -2.69
CA LEU A 279 27.49 -11.60 -3.97
C LEU A 279 28.17 -10.27 -4.27
N GLY A 280 29.45 -10.32 -4.60
CA GLY A 280 30.16 -9.21 -5.23
C GLY A 280 29.75 -9.06 -6.69
N ARG A 281 30.00 -7.90 -7.29
CA ARG A 281 29.65 -7.61 -8.69
C ARG A 281 30.28 -8.62 -9.67
N SER A 282 31.54 -9.02 -9.46
CA SER A 282 32.20 -10.04 -10.28
C SER A 282 31.52 -11.41 -10.21
N GLN A 283 31.02 -11.79 -9.04
CA GLN A 283 30.28 -13.04 -8.88
C GLN A 283 28.93 -12.99 -9.60
N ILE A 284 28.21 -11.85 -9.51
CA ILE A 284 26.96 -11.65 -10.26
C ILE A 284 27.23 -11.69 -11.78
N ALA A 285 28.35 -11.16 -12.22
CA ALA A 285 28.74 -11.18 -13.63
C ALA A 285 28.96 -12.61 -14.16
N MET A 286 29.27 -13.59 -13.32
CA MET A 286 29.46 -15.00 -13.70
C MET A 286 28.14 -15.81 -13.72
N ILE A 287 27.01 -15.21 -13.31
CA ILE A 287 25.70 -15.88 -13.30
C ILE A 287 25.04 -15.69 -14.68
N ASP A 288 24.76 -16.78 -15.36
CA ASP A 288 24.16 -16.74 -16.71
C ASP A 288 22.74 -16.16 -16.68
N LYS A 289 21.92 -16.63 -15.74
CA LYS A 289 20.53 -16.18 -15.58
C LYS A 289 20.26 -15.72 -14.16
N PHE A 290 19.70 -14.52 -14.00
CA PHE A 290 19.32 -14.03 -12.68
C PHE A 290 18.11 -13.08 -12.74
N THR A 291 17.46 -12.91 -11.60
CA THR A 291 16.53 -11.80 -11.34
C THR A 291 17.11 -10.96 -10.21
N MET A 292 17.25 -9.65 -10.41
CA MET A 292 17.88 -8.75 -9.45
C MET A 292 17.00 -7.54 -9.16
N GLN A 293 16.65 -7.35 -7.89
CA GLN A 293 16.02 -6.10 -7.45
C GLN A 293 17.04 -4.97 -7.46
N ILE A 294 16.64 -3.84 -8.01
CA ILE A 294 17.45 -2.63 -8.08
C ILE A 294 16.63 -1.41 -7.67
N ASN A 295 17.30 -0.29 -7.45
CA ASN A 295 16.69 1.02 -7.27
C ASN A 295 17.34 2.05 -8.21
N ALA A 296 16.72 3.23 -8.36
CA ALA A 296 17.19 4.25 -9.29
C ALA A 296 18.58 4.80 -8.97
N SER A 297 19.06 4.70 -7.72
CA SER A 297 20.42 5.14 -7.35
C SER A 297 21.53 4.20 -7.83
N MET A 298 21.18 3.07 -8.45
CA MET A 298 22.13 2.03 -8.86
C MET A 298 22.59 2.16 -10.32
N LEU A 299 22.36 3.28 -10.99
CA LEU A 299 22.76 3.45 -12.40
C LEU A 299 24.23 3.16 -12.62
N ASP A 300 25.12 3.71 -11.80
CA ASP A 300 26.56 3.46 -11.91
C ASP A 300 26.95 2.00 -11.62
N TYR A 301 26.28 1.37 -10.66
CA TYR A 301 26.47 -0.06 -10.39
C TYR A 301 26.15 -0.90 -11.63
N ILE A 302 25.04 -0.59 -12.31
CA ILE A 302 24.60 -1.31 -13.53
C ILE A 302 25.55 -1.00 -14.70
N ARG A 303 26.02 0.24 -14.85
CA ARG A 303 27.06 0.61 -15.85
C ARG A 303 28.33 -0.20 -15.66
N GLU A 304 28.80 -0.33 -14.42
CA GLU A 304 29.99 -1.12 -14.11
C GLU A 304 29.76 -2.63 -14.32
N LEU A 305 28.54 -3.13 -14.01
CA LEU A 305 28.17 -4.50 -14.30
C LEU A 305 28.18 -4.76 -15.83
N ASN A 306 27.68 -3.80 -16.62
CA ASN A 306 27.65 -3.89 -18.09
C ASN A 306 29.03 -4.01 -18.74
N LYS A 307 30.11 -3.52 -18.10
CA LYS A 307 31.49 -3.71 -18.56
C LYS A 307 31.94 -5.16 -18.48
N SER A 308 31.41 -5.92 -17.51
CA SER A 308 31.77 -7.33 -17.28
C SER A 308 30.80 -8.31 -17.96
N VAL A 309 29.52 -7.91 -18.10
CA VAL A 309 28.46 -8.70 -18.71
C VAL A 309 27.74 -7.85 -19.74
N ARG A 310 27.62 -8.28 -20.96
CA ARG A 310 26.80 -7.56 -21.94
C ARG A 310 25.33 -7.63 -21.54
N LEU A 311 24.74 -6.46 -21.18
CA LEU A 311 23.34 -6.34 -20.81
C LEU A 311 22.40 -6.21 -21.99
N LYS A 312 22.91 -6.24 -23.22
CA LYS A 312 22.08 -6.26 -24.42
C LYS A 312 21.13 -7.46 -24.37
N ASN A 313 19.85 -7.26 -24.63
CA ASN A 313 18.75 -8.23 -24.50
C ASN A 313 18.35 -8.57 -23.04
N SER A 314 18.88 -7.85 -22.06
CA SER A 314 18.34 -7.88 -20.70
C SER A 314 17.03 -7.10 -20.61
N VAL A 315 16.29 -7.27 -19.54
CA VAL A 315 15.05 -6.55 -19.30
C VAL A 315 15.05 -5.88 -17.94
N LEU A 316 14.55 -4.66 -17.89
CA LEU A 316 14.13 -3.98 -16.67
C LEU A 316 12.61 -4.04 -16.56
N VAL A 317 12.11 -4.72 -15.57
CA VAL A 317 10.70 -4.70 -15.20
C VAL A 317 10.46 -3.49 -14.31
N TYR A 318 9.77 -2.48 -14.86
CA TYR A 318 9.31 -1.31 -14.11
C TYR A 318 7.99 -1.66 -13.40
N SER A 319 8.01 -1.74 -12.08
CA SER A 319 6.88 -2.19 -11.27
C SER A 319 6.48 -1.18 -10.20
N MET A 320 6.41 0.08 -10.58
CA MET A 320 6.01 1.21 -9.75
C MET A 320 4.89 2.01 -10.43
N TRP A 321 4.31 2.94 -9.71
CA TRP A 321 3.35 3.86 -10.29
C TRP A 321 3.96 4.69 -11.41
N GLN A 322 3.21 4.89 -12.51
CA GLN A 322 3.73 5.58 -13.71
C GLN A 322 4.15 7.03 -13.44
N GLY A 323 3.51 7.70 -12.48
CA GLY A 323 3.84 9.07 -12.09
C GLY A 323 5.30 9.26 -11.64
N TYR A 324 5.94 8.23 -11.10
CA TYR A 324 7.35 8.31 -10.69
C TYR A 324 8.37 8.23 -11.84
N LYS A 325 7.92 7.93 -13.08
CA LYS A 325 8.86 7.83 -14.22
C LYS A 325 9.59 9.14 -14.52
N ALA A 326 8.92 10.28 -14.35
CA ALA A 326 9.53 11.59 -14.60
C ALA A 326 10.74 11.82 -13.67
N GLU A 327 10.62 11.46 -12.39
CA GLU A 327 11.71 11.60 -11.41
C GLU A 327 12.87 10.62 -11.66
N MET A 328 12.61 9.54 -12.40
CA MET A 328 13.60 8.49 -12.69
C MET A 328 14.07 8.51 -14.14
N GLN A 329 13.81 9.59 -14.88
CA GLN A 329 14.10 9.69 -16.32
C GLN A 329 15.56 9.40 -16.61
N GLU A 330 16.51 10.03 -15.93
CA GLU A 330 17.97 9.82 -16.11
C GLU A 330 18.35 8.33 -15.93
N PHE A 331 17.80 7.69 -14.90
CA PHE A 331 18.04 6.27 -14.67
C PHE A 331 17.49 5.40 -15.79
N LEU A 332 16.24 5.63 -16.22
CA LEU A 332 15.59 4.83 -17.27
C LEU A 332 16.28 5.01 -18.62
N GLU A 333 16.70 6.22 -18.96
CA GLU A 333 17.47 6.51 -20.19
C GLU A 333 18.84 5.83 -20.14
N GLY A 334 19.58 5.97 -19.04
CA GLY A 334 20.89 5.32 -18.88
C GLY A 334 20.81 3.78 -18.95
N VAL A 335 19.73 3.18 -18.50
CA VAL A 335 19.49 1.72 -18.64
C VAL A 335 19.22 1.36 -20.10
N LYS A 336 18.42 2.16 -20.83
CA LYS A 336 18.15 1.95 -22.26
C LYS A 336 19.42 2.06 -23.12
N GLU A 337 20.31 3.02 -22.83
CA GLU A 337 21.59 3.20 -23.53
C GLU A 337 22.50 1.95 -23.44
N MET A 338 22.36 1.15 -22.39
CA MET A 338 23.06 -0.11 -22.22
C MET A 338 22.40 -1.28 -23.01
N GLY A 339 21.31 -1.01 -23.75
CA GLY A 339 20.59 -2.00 -24.54
C GLY A 339 19.62 -2.87 -23.72
N VAL A 340 19.26 -2.42 -22.51
CA VAL A 340 18.27 -3.09 -21.64
C VAL A 340 16.86 -2.65 -22.05
N ASN A 341 15.99 -3.59 -22.34
CA ASN A 341 14.58 -3.31 -22.62
C ASN A 341 13.83 -2.96 -21.33
N ILE A 342 12.90 -2.00 -21.40
CA ILE A 342 12.05 -1.65 -20.25
C ILE A 342 10.62 -2.15 -20.52
N ILE A 343 10.08 -2.92 -19.59
CA ILE A 343 8.71 -3.44 -19.62
C ILE A 343 7.96 -2.98 -18.39
N ASP A 344 6.80 -2.35 -18.59
CA ASP A 344 5.90 -1.99 -17.49
C ASP A 344 5.12 -3.22 -17.03
N LEU A 345 5.23 -3.53 -15.75
CA LEU A 345 4.48 -4.62 -15.13
C LEU A 345 4.12 -4.24 -13.69
N HIS A 346 2.97 -3.61 -13.54
CA HIS A 346 2.47 -3.08 -12.27
C HIS A 346 0.99 -3.39 -12.10
N VAL A 347 0.56 -3.62 -10.87
CA VAL A 347 -0.85 -3.65 -10.47
C VAL A 347 -1.05 -2.69 -9.31
N SER A 348 -2.23 -2.08 -9.26
CA SER A 348 -2.56 -1.08 -8.24
C SER A 348 -2.53 -1.67 -6.83
N GLY A 349 -2.06 -0.87 -5.87
CA GLY A 349 -2.19 -1.12 -4.45
C GLY A 349 -3.56 -0.74 -3.88
N HIS A 350 -4.38 -0.01 -4.65
CA HIS A 350 -5.65 0.57 -4.23
C HIS A 350 -6.85 -0.19 -4.78
N ALA A 351 -8.01 0.05 -4.16
CA ALA A 351 -9.27 -0.55 -4.54
C ALA A 351 -9.70 -0.13 -5.94
N ASP A 352 -10.27 -1.07 -6.68
CA ASP A 352 -11.03 -0.79 -7.88
C ASP A 352 -12.51 -0.56 -7.56
N LEU A 353 -13.26 -0.10 -8.57
CA LEU A 353 -14.69 0.19 -8.42
C LEU A 353 -15.49 -1.03 -7.92
N GLN A 354 -15.12 -2.24 -8.36
CA GLN A 354 -15.81 -3.45 -7.92
C GLN A 354 -15.58 -3.74 -6.44
N ALA A 355 -14.37 -3.55 -5.94
CA ALA A 355 -14.03 -3.74 -4.54
C ALA A 355 -14.78 -2.75 -3.64
N ILE A 356 -14.83 -1.47 -4.02
CA ILE A 356 -15.56 -0.43 -3.27
C ILE A 356 -17.07 -0.75 -3.28
N GLU A 357 -17.64 -1.12 -4.43
CA GLU A 357 -19.06 -1.53 -4.53
C GLU A 357 -19.38 -2.71 -3.60
N GLN A 358 -18.49 -3.70 -3.50
CA GLN A 358 -18.67 -4.85 -2.62
C GLN A 358 -18.64 -4.46 -1.13
N ILE A 359 -17.72 -3.55 -0.73
CA ILE A 359 -17.71 -2.99 0.64
C ILE A 359 -19.02 -2.26 0.93
N ILE A 360 -19.47 -1.39 0.01
CA ILE A 360 -20.71 -0.64 0.16
C ILE A 360 -21.92 -1.58 0.27
N LYS A 361 -22.01 -2.61 -0.56
CA LYS A 361 -23.08 -3.61 -0.51
C LYS A 361 -23.07 -4.38 0.81
N LYS A 362 -21.90 -4.79 1.26
CA LYS A 362 -21.74 -5.55 2.50
C LYS A 362 -22.10 -4.75 3.74
N THR A 363 -21.63 -3.50 3.83
CA THR A 363 -21.74 -2.68 5.03
C THR A 363 -23.01 -1.83 5.07
N ASN A 364 -23.74 -1.75 3.97
CA ASN A 364 -25.00 -1.01 3.83
C ASN A 364 -25.02 0.35 4.57
N PRO A 365 -24.10 1.27 4.26
CA PRO A 365 -23.91 2.49 5.03
C PRO A 365 -25.07 3.47 4.84
N LYS A 366 -25.43 4.21 5.93
CA LYS A 366 -26.38 5.34 5.84
C LYS A 366 -25.76 6.51 5.11
N LYS A 367 -24.46 6.77 5.37
CA LYS A 367 -23.67 7.84 4.74
C LYS A 367 -22.32 7.31 4.26
N ILE A 368 -21.81 7.86 3.16
CA ILE A 368 -20.49 7.55 2.61
C ILE A 368 -19.73 8.87 2.48
N GLU A 369 -18.50 8.88 2.99
CA GLU A 369 -17.50 9.93 2.76
C GLU A 369 -16.33 9.32 1.99
N LEU A 370 -15.93 10.01 0.93
CA LEU A 370 -14.77 9.61 0.13
C LEU A 370 -13.53 10.37 0.59
N VAL A 371 -12.43 9.65 0.70
CA VAL A 371 -11.11 10.19 1.01
C VAL A 371 -10.09 9.61 0.05
N HIS A 372 -8.87 10.13 0.06
CA HIS A 372 -7.79 9.63 -0.78
C HIS A 372 -8.16 9.60 -2.27
N THR A 373 -8.79 10.71 -2.74
CA THR A 373 -9.22 10.84 -4.14
C THR A 373 -8.88 12.24 -4.67
N LYS A 374 -8.62 12.34 -5.96
CA LYS A 374 -8.37 13.63 -6.61
C LYS A 374 -9.65 14.46 -6.71
N GLU A 375 -9.52 15.77 -6.61
CA GLU A 375 -10.65 16.70 -6.76
C GLU A 375 -11.35 16.54 -8.11
N GLU A 376 -10.59 16.36 -9.19
CA GLU A 376 -11.09 16.14 -10.54
C GLU A 376 -11.94 14.87 -10.69
N ASP A 377 -11.69 13.85 -9.85
CA ASP A 377 -12.40 12.59 -9.88
C ASP A 377 -13.65 12.59 -8.97
N SER A 378 -13.80 13.59 -8.08
CA SER A 378 -14.85 13.60 -7.05
C SER A 378 -16.27 13.58 -7.67
N PHE A 379 -16.50 14.30 -8.75
CA PHE A 379 -17.79 14.32 -9.45
C PHE A 379 -18.16 12.94 -10.04
N LEU A 380 -17.19 12.24 -10.61
CA LEU A 380 -17.40 10.89 -11.17
C LEU A 380 -17.72 9.89 -10.07
N TRP A 381 -17.07 10.02 -8.92
CA TRP A 381 -17.35 9.21 -7.75
C TRP A 381 -18.74 9.47 -7.17
N GLU A 382 -19.15 10.73 -7.05
CA GLU A 382 -20.50 11.09 -6.59
C GLU A 382 -21.59 10.53 -7.51
N ALA A 383 -21.41 10.65 -8.83
CA ALA A 383 -22.33 10.06 -9.81
C ALA A 383 -22.40 8.53 -9.69
N LEU A 384 -21.25 7.87 -9.50
CA LEU A 384 -21.20 6.41 -9.30
C LEU A 384 -21.90 5.98 -8.02
N LEU A 385 -21.68 6.69 -6.91
CA LEU A 385 -22.34 6.41 -5.63
C LEU A 385 -23.85 6.59 -5.71
N LEU A 386 -24.32 7.58 -6.45
CA LEU A 386 -25.75 7.76 -6.74
C LEU A 386 -26.31 6.58 -7.53
N CYS A 387 -25.58 6.08 -8.55
CA CYS A 387 -25.99 4.89 -9.30
C CYS A 387 -26.03 3.62 -8.42
N ILE A 388 -25.04 3.44 -7.53
CA ILE A 388 -25.02 2.30 -6.60
C ILE A 388 -26.19 2.37 -5.61
N LYS A 389 -26.53 3.57 -5.09
CA LYS A 389 -27.69 3.79 -4.21
C LYS A 389 -29.01 3.56 -4.93
N ALA A 390 -29.17 4.07 -6.15
CA ALA A 390 -30.37 3.88 -6.96
C ALA A 390 -30.67 2.40 -7.28
N ARG A 391 -29.63 1.60 -7.54
CA ARG A 391 -29.76 0.14 -7.71
C ARG A 391 -30.27 -0.55 -6.46
N ARG A 392 -29.85 -0.13 -5.27
CA ARG A 392 -30.34 -0.70 -4.00
C ARG A 392 -31.83 -0.49 -3.78
N VAL A 393 -32.36 0.65 -4.21
CA VAL A 393 -33.78 0.95 -4.14
C VAL A 393 -34.54 0.07 -5.13
N ASN A 394 -33.97 -0.23 -6.29
CA ASN A 394 -34.59 -1.02 -7.35
C ASN A 394 -34.43 -2.55 -7.20
N ASP A 395 -33.38 -3.04 -6.51
CA ASP A 395 -33.24 -4.48 -6.16
C ASP A 395 -34.30 -4.93 -5.14
N SER A 396 -35.00 -3.98 -4.46
CA SER A 396 -36.22 -4.22 -3.72
C SER A 396 -37.49 -4.17 -4.57
N TYR A 397 -37.40 -3.72 -5.83
CA TYR A 397 -38.48 -3.66 -6.83
C TYR A 397 -37.90 -3.84 -8.24
N VAL A 398 -38.16 -5.03 -8.82
CA VAL A 398 -38.08 -5.31 -10.27
C VAL A 398 -36.71 -5.72 -10.85
N GLU A 399 -36.62 -6.95 -11.24
CA GLU A 399 -35.86 -7.50 -12.35
C GLU A 399 -36.35 -6.92 -13.70
N SER A 400 -36.13 -5.64 -13.96
CA SER A 400 -36.17 -5.11 -15.35
C SER A 400 -35.82 -3.62 -15.45
N ASN A 401 -34.92 -3.31 -16.38
CA ASN A 401 -34.71 -2.00 -17.03
C ASN A 401 -34.04 -0.86 -16.23
N THR A 402 -32.81 -1.03 -15.74
CA THR A 402 -31.96 0.13 -15.36
C THR A 402 -30.48 0.05 -15.80
N GLY A 403 -30.23 -0.64 -16.91
CA GLY A 403 -28.90 -0.77 -17.50
C GLY A 403 -28.28 0.50 -18.09
N GLU A 404 -29.08 1.54 -18.41
CA GLU A 404 -28.62 2.66 -19.25
C GLU A 404 -27.71 3.68 -18.52
N GLY A 405 -27.99 4.02 -17.27
CA GLY A 405 -27.19 5.01 -16.53
C GLY A 405 -25.77 4.52 -16.24
N TYR A 406 -25.66 3.30 -15.72
CA TYR A 406 -24.35 2.68 -15.46
C TYR A 406 -23.58 2.35 -16.73
N THR A 407 -24.28 1.97 -17.78
CA THR A 407 -23.68 1.72 -19.11
C THR A 407 -23.17 3.04 -19.72
N LYS A 408 -23.84 4.18 -19.46
CA LYS A 408 -23.35 5.51 -19.87
C LYS A 408 -22.12 5.95 -19.10
N VAL A 409 -22.11 5.82 -17.76
CA VAL A 409 -20.93 6.10 -16.92
C VAL A 409 -19.79 5.13 -17.29
N LYS A 410 -20.08 3.85 -17.47
CA LYS A 410 -19.11 2.84 -17.89
C LYS A 410 -18.55 3.14 -19.30
N LYS A 411 -19.37 3.57 -20.25
CA LYS A 411 -18.95 4.01 -21.59
C LYS A 411 -18.07 5.25 -21.52
N HIS A 412 -18.41 6.23 -20.67
CA HIS A 412 -17.65 7.46 -20.47
C HIS A 412 -16.27 7.16 -19.85
N LEU A 413 -16.21 6.30 -18.85
CA LEU A 413 -14.96 5.83 -18.24
C LEU A 413 -14.08 5.02 -19.21
N THR A 414 -14.68 4.35 -20.20
CA THR A 414 -13.93 3.61 -21.24
C THR A 414 -13.40 4.56 -22.32
N THR A 415 -14.11 5.65 -22.61
CA THR A 415 -13.73 6.65 -23.62
C THR A 415 -12.64 7.62 -23.12
N LEU A 416 -12.51 7.83 -21.81
CA LEU A 416 -11.45 8.64 -21.21
C LEU A 416 -10.09 7.90 -21.11
N LYS A 417 -10.04 6.62 -21.48
CA LYS A 417 -8.82 5.78 -21.45
C LYS A 417 -8.20 5.50 -22.84
N ASN A 418 -8.80 6.02 -23.89
CA ASN A 418 -8.25 6.03 -25.26
C ASN A 418 -7.83 7.47 -25.63
#